data_4d9d19844c5ddb7bc59227ecc251696a
#
_entry.id   4d9d19844c5ddb7bc59227ecc251696a
#
_cell.length_a   1.000
_cell.length_b   1.000
_cell.length_c   1.000
_cell.angle_alpha   90.00
_cell.angle_beta   90.00
_cell.angle_gamma   90.00
#
_symmetry.space_group_name_H-M   'P 1'
#
loop_
_entity.id
_entity.type
_entity.pdbx_description
1 polymer ?
#
loop_
_entity_poly.entity_id
_entity_poly.type
_entity_poly.pdbx_seq_one_letter_code
_entity_poly.pdbx_strand_id
1 'polypeptide(L)'
;RGNKEDYWLDRRYNPNCVWKNGNHTVGAMEYTYQNITEHDLVFYQELPICMEVHFEGAETLMLCHGSPERNNQKMLMEDAETKRIIEECTCKYILCGHTHGQMTIEHAGKVLWNPGAVGVPKQSGGKTQFMILHQNGKEWEPEFISLEYEKEQILKEFHETGLEQM
;
A
#
# COMPACT_ATOMS: atom_id res chain seq x y z
N ARG A 1 5.69 3.82 5.77
CA ARG A 1 5.45 4.60 4.54
C ARG A 1 5.48 3.71 3.31
N GLY A 2 4.76 4.11 2.25
CA GLY A 2 4.79 3.44 0.94
C GLY A 2 5.97 3.90 0.08
N ASN A 3 6.15 3.22 -1.07
CA ASN A 3 7.25 3.53 -1.98
C ASN A 3 7.10 4.86 -2.73
N LYS A 4 5.89 5.44 -2.80
CA LYS A 4 5.67 6.74 -3.44
C LYS A 4 6.18 7.88 -2.56
N GLU A 5 5.99 7.80 -1.26
CA GLU A 5 6.53 8.76 -0.30
C GLU A 5 8.06 8.83 -0.40
N ASP A 6 8.76 7.71 -0.61
CA ASP A 6 10.20 7.70 -0.83
C ASP A 6 10.60 8.49 -2.09
N TYR A 7 9.85 8.38 -3.19
CA TYR A 7 10.14 9.13 -4.41
C TYR A 7 10.00 10.64 -4.22
N TRP A 8 9.02 11.10 -3.45
CA TRP A 8 8.85 12.52 -3.16
C TRP A 8 9.91 13.04 -2.18
N LEU A 9 10.29 12.23 -1.20
CA LEU A 9 11.40 12.54 -0.30
C LEU A 9 12.73 12.60 -1.04
N ASP A 10 13.02 11.66 -1.93
CA ASP A 10 14.22 11.67 -2.77
C ASP A 10 14.29 12.94 -3.61
N ARG A 11 13.18 13.40 -4.19
CA ARG A 11 13.14 14.63 -4.96
C ARG A 11 13.35 15.88 -4.11
N ARG A 12 12.86 15.89 -2.87
CA ARG A 12 13.13 16.97 -1.91
C ARG A 12 14.62 17.17 -1.66
N TYR A 13 15.35 16.05 -1.48
CA TYR A 13 16.80 16.09 -1.22
C TYR A 13 17.64 16.21 -2.50
N ASN A 14 17.10 15.82 -3.65
CA ASN A 14 17.73 15.91 -4.95
C ASN A 14 16.78 16.54 -5.97
N PRO A 15 16.71 17.87 -6.06
CA PRO A 15 15.81 18.59 -6.97
C PRO A 15 16.01 18.24 -8.47
N ASN A 16 17.18 17.68 -8.82
CA ASN A 16 17.47 17.20 -10.18
C ASN A 16 17.03 15.75 -10.42
N CYS A 17 16.42 15.12 -9.42
CA CYS A 17 15.84 13.78 -9.59
C CYS A 17 14.71 13.85 -10.62
N VAL A 18 14.88 13.17 -11.73
CA VAL A 18 13.86 13.05 -12.78
C VAL A 18 13.24 11.67 -12.70
N TRP A 19 11.95 11.60 -12.47
CA TRP A 19 11.23 10.33 -12.60
C TRP A 19 11.24 9.93 -14.06
N LYS A 20 11.64 8.68 -14.34
CA LYS A 20 11.84 8.21 -15.72
C LYS A 20 10.53 8.25 -16.50
N ASN A 21 10.54 8.95 -17.63
CA ASN A 21 9.44 8.95 -18.59
C ASN A 21 9.14 7.53 -19.09
N GLY A 22 7.87 7.27 -19.37
CA GLY A 22 7.39 5.96 -19.85
C GLY A 22 6.63 5.14 -18.83
N ASN A 23 6.48 5.65 -17.61
CA ASN A 23 5.57 5.10 -16.62
C ASN A 23 4.32 6.00 -16.55
N HIS A 24 3.13 5.47 -16.82
CA HIS A 24 1.84 6.18 -16.77
C HIS A 24 1.56 6.89 -15.41
N THR A 25 2.37 6.64 -14.40
CA THR A 25 2.25 7.28 -13.09
C THR A 25 3.09 8.54 -12.92
N VAL A 26 3.94 8.90 -13.89
CA VAL A 26 4.87 10.05 -13.75
C VAL A 26 4.09 11.36 -13.62
N GLY A 27 3.10 11.59 -14.45
CA GLY A 27 2.25 12.78 -14.37
C GLY A 27 1.53 12.91 -13.03
N ALA A 28 0.93 11.83 -12.54
CA ALA A 28 0.27 11.81 -11.24
C ALA A 28 1.27 12.04 -10.08
N MET A 29 2.50 11.55 -10.19
CA MET A 29 3.55 11.80 -9.21
C MET A 29 4.00 13.26 -9.20
N GLU A 30 4.18 13.86 -10.38
CA GLU A 30 4.54 15.27 -10.53
C GLU A 30 3.44 16.18 -9.97
N TYR A 31 2.18 15.94 -10.38
CA TYR A 31 1.03 16.65 -9.85
C TYR A 31 0.95 16.59 -8.32
N THR A 32 1.10 15.39 -7.75
CA THR A 32 1.11 15.23 -6.30
C THR A 32 2.25 16.02 -5.66
N TYR A 33 3.47 15.93 -6.19
CA TYR A 33 4.63 16.65 -5.64
C TYR A 33 4.44 18.18 -5.65
N GLN A 34 3.76 18.71 -6.66
CA GLN A 34 3.45 20.14 -6.76
C GLN A 34 2.35 20.59 -5.77
N ASN A 35 1.56 19.66 -5.25
CA ASN A 35 0.42 19.96 -4.37
C ASN A 35 0.61 19.50 -2.92
N ILE A 36 1.64 18.71 -2.60
CA ILE A 36 2.01 18.38 -1.22
C ILE A 36 2.76 19.54 -0.57
N THR A 37 2.62 19.65 0.73
CA THR A 37 3.26 20.69 1.54
C THR A 37 4.56 20.20 2.18
N GLU A 38 5.35 21.12 2.73
CA GLU A 38 6.51 20.77 3.56
C GLU A 38 6.11 19.96 4.79
N HIS A 39 4.94 20.23 5.38
CA HIS A 39 4.40 19.47 6.49
C HIS A 39 4.14 18.01 6.10
N ASP A 40 3.60 17.76 4.89
CA ASP A 40 3.36 16.41 4.40
C ASP A 40 4.69 15.65 4.19
N LEU A 41 5.71 16.33 3.66
CA LEU A 41 7.03 15.73 3.48
C LEU A 41 7.69 15.35 4.82
N VAL A 42 7.56 16.19 5.85
CA VAL A 42 8.02 15.86 7.20
C VAL A 42 7.26 14.65 7.75
N PHE A 43 5.94 14.63 7.61
CA PHE A 43 5.12 13.50 8.01
C PHE A 43 5.55 12.20 7.31
N TYR A 44 5.77 12.22 5.98
CA TYR A 44 6.23 11.03 5.25
C TYR A 44 7.60 10.55 5.73
N GLN A 45 8.50 11.47 6.07
CA GLN A 45 9.83 11.12 6.59
C GLN A 45 9.75 10.38 7.93
N GLU A 46 8.81 10.76 8.78
CA GLU A 46 8.61 10.18 10.12
C GLU A 46 7.89 8.82 10.09
N LEU A 47 7.17 8.50 8.99
CA LEU A 47 6.48 7.22 8.87
C LEU A 47 7.48 6.05 8.82
N PRO A 48 7.29 4.99 9.63
CA PRO A 48 8.10 3.79 9.56
C PRO A 48 7.83 3.00 8.26
N ILE A 49 8.77 2.16 7.84
CA ILE A 49 8.59 1.20 6.72
C ILE A 49 7.62 0.09 7.13
N CYS A 50 7.75 -0.40 8.35
CA CYS A 50 6.83 -1.34 8.98
C CYS A 50 6.63 -0.98 10.45
N MET A 51 5.57 -1.49 11.05
CA MET A 51 5.29 -1.31 12.47
C MET A 51 4.48 -2.48 13.03
N GLU A 52 4.72 -2.79 14.29
CA GLU A 52 3.85 -3.69 15.06
C GLU A 52 2.71 -2.89 15.69
N VAL A 53 1.50 -3.43 15.57
CA VAL A 53 0.29 -2.85 16.18
C VAL A 53 -0.27 -3.85 17.18
N HIS A 54 -0.41 -3.37 18.41
CA HIS A 54 -0.87 -4.18 19.53
C HIS A 54 -2.29 -3.80 19.91
N PHE A 55 -3.13 -4.80 20.08
CA PHE A 55 -4.50 -4.67 20.58
C PHE A 55 -4.67 -5.52 21.82
N GLU A 56 -5.43 -5.01 22.79
CA GLU A 56 -5.67 -5.73 24.03
C GLU A 56 -6.37 -7.06 23.75
N GLY A 57 -5.77 -8.14 24.23
CA GLY A 57 -6.31 -9.50 24.12
C GLY A 57 -6.20 -10.14 22.74
N ALA A 58 -5.51 -9.53 21.78
CA ALA A 58 -5.33 -10.07 20.42
C ALA A 58 -3.85 -10.27 20.06
N GLU A 59 -3.61 -11.11 19.05
CA GLU A 59 -2.30 -11.27 18.44
C GLU A 59 -1.85 -9.96 17.78
N THR A 60 -0.55 -9.67 17.90
CA THR A 60 0.08 -8.49 17.29
C THR A 60 0.04 -8.57 15.77
N LEU A 61 -0.25 -7.45 15.13
CA LEU A 61 -0.24 -7.30 13.68
C LEU A 61 1.06 -6.63 13.22
N MET A 62 1.71 -7.18 12.19
CA MET A 62 2.74 -6.48 11.43
C MET A 62 2.09 -5.69 10.30
N LEU A 63 2.26 -4.36 10.27
CA LEU A 63 1.82 -3.48 9.19
C LEU A 63 3.00 -3.04 8.35
N CYS A 64 2.91 -3.19 7.03
CA CYS A 64 3.88 -2.69 6.06
C CYS A 64 3.21 -2.31 4.75
N HIS A 65 3.88 -1.50 3.90
CA HIS A 65 3.36 -1.22 2.55
C HIS A 65 3.70 -2.35 1.58
N GLY A 66 4.96 -2.70 1.44
CA GLY A 66 5.45 -3.83 0.64
C GLY A 66 5.68 -5.05 1.51
N SER A 67 6.90 -5.19 2.04
CA SER A 67 7.26 -6.20 3.02
C SER A 67 7.73 -5.54 4.32
N PRO A 68 7.88 -6.29 5.43
CA PRO A 68 8.53 -5.78 6.63
C PRO A 68 9.97 -5.29 6.41
N GLU A 69 10.65 -5.79 5.38
CA GLU A 69 12.04 -5.43 5.07
C GLU A 69 12.14 -4.22 4.13
N ARG A 70 11.20 -4.09 3.15
CA ARG A 70 11.27 -3.05 2.12
C ARG A 70 9.87 -2.64 1.66
N ASN A 71 9.60 -1.35 1.62
CA ASN A 71 8.30 -0.82 1.22
C ASN A 71 7.97 -0.97 -0.28
N ASN A 72 8.95 -1.24 -1.13
CA ASN A 72 8.77 -1.47 -2.57
C ASN A 72 8.83 -2.94 -2.98
N GLN A 73 8.88 -3.86 -2.03
CA GLN A 73 8.92 -5.30 -2.30
C GLN A 73 7.52 -5.87 -2.46
N LYS A 74 7.29 -6.55 -3.58
CA LYS A 74 6.04 -7.25 -3.82
C LYS A 74 6.00 -8.55 -3.03
N MET A 75 4.94 -8.75 -2.26
CA MET A 75 4.64 -10.04 -1.65
C MET A 75 3.71 -10.81 -2.59
N LEU A 76 4.16 -11.98 -3.08
CA LEU A 76 3.47 -12.78 -4.09
C LEU A 76 3.31 -14.22 -3.61
N MET A 77 2.16 -14.85 -3.92
CA MET A 77 1.76 -16.16 -3.38
C MET A 77 2.77 -17.28 -3.62
N GLU A 78 3.32 -17.37 -4.83
CA GLU A 78 4.23 -18.47 -5.20
C GLU A 78 5.72 -18.10 -5.12
N ASP A 79 6.02 -16.92 -4.57
CA ASP A 79 7.40 -16.45 -4.47
C ASP A 79 8.10 -17.00 -3.22
N ALA A 80 9.27 -17.61 -3.41
CA ALA A 80 10.07 -18.18 -2.34
C ALA A 80 10.53 -17.14 -1.31
N GLU A 81 10.85 -15.93 -1.79
CA GLU A 81 11.25 -14.82 -0.93
C GLU A 81 10.09 -14.34 -0.05
N THR A 82 8.88 -14.31 -0.58
CA THR A 82 7.66 -14.03 0.20
C THR A 82 7.47 -15.05 1.31
N LYS A 83 7.64 -16.34 0.99
CA LYS A 83 7.52 -17.42 1.99
C LYS A 83 8.58 -17.30 3.08
N ARG A 84 9.83 -17.00 2.73
CA ARG A 84 10.92 -16.73 3.69
C ARG A 84 10.56 -15.58 4.63
N ILE A 85 10.12 -14.43 4.08
CA ILE A 85 9.77 -13.24 4.86
C ILE A 85 8.61 -13.54 5.83
N ILE A 86 7.59 -14.28 5.40
CA ILE A 86 6.48 -14.68 6.27
C ILE A 86 7.00 -15.57 7.41
N GLU A 87 7.85 -16.55 7.11
CA GLU A 87 8.40 -17.47 8.09
C GLU A 87 9.27 -16.76 9.13
N GLU A 88 10.09 -15.79 8.72
CA GLU A 88 10.97 -15.04 9.60
C GLU A 88 10.29 -13.90 10.37
N CYS A 89 9.09 -13.45 9.96
CA CYS A 89 8.35 -12.39 10.64
C CYS A 89 8.05 -12.78 12.09
N THR A 90 8.18 -11.83 13.02
CA THR A 90 7.88 -12.03 14.46
C THR A 90 6.39 -12.19 14.73
N CYS A 91 5.53 -11.57 13.91
CA CYS A 91 4.09 -11.58 14.07
C CYS A 91 3.43 -12.75 13.31
N LYS A 92 2.34 -13.28 13.87
CA LYS A 92 1.51 -14.28 13.21
C LYS A 92 0.77 -13.70 12.01
N TYR A 93 0.36 -12.44 12.09
CA TYR A 93 -0.42 -11.74 11.07
C TYR A 93 0.36 -10.59 10.46
N ILE A 94 0.40 -10.55 9.13
CA ILE A 94 1.10 -9.55 8.33
C ILE A 94 0.10 -8.86 7.40
N LEU A 95 0.01 -7.55 7.48
CA LEU A 95 -0.80 -6.73 6.58
C LEU A 95 0.12 -5.97 5.62
N CYS A 96 -0.03 -6.22 4.33
CA CYS A 96 0.76 -5.56 3.29
C CYS A 96 -0.15 -4.95 2.21
N GLY A 97 0.42 -4.15 1.32
CA GLY A 97 -0.25 -3.54 0.18
C GLY A 97 0.55 -3.70 -1.11
N HIS A 98 0.90 -2.59 -1.74
CA HIS A 98 1.82 -2.44 -2.88
C HIS A 98 1.42 -3.16 -4.17
N THR A 99 0.92 -4.39 -4.11
CA THR A 99 0.50 -5.16 -5.30
C THR A 99 -0.88 -4.76 -5.81
N HIS A 100 -1.70 -4.09 -4.98
CA HIS A 100 -3.06 -3.61 -5.28
C HIS A 100 -4.10 -4.71 -5.56
N GLY A 101 -3.83 -5.96 -5.22
CA GLY A 101 -4.76 -7.08 -5.35
C GLY A 101 -5.11 -7.67 -3.99
N GLN A 102 -6.38 -7.99 -3.75
CA GLN A 102 -6.79 -8.72 -2.54
C GLN A 102 -6.15 -10.10 -2.54
N MET A 103 -5.55 -10.47 -1.42
CA MET A 103 -4.79 -11.72 -1.32
C MET A 103 -4.68 -12.20 0.12
N THR A 104 -4.72 -13.52 0.28
CA THR A 104 -4.34 -14.22 1.52
C THR A 104 -3.23 -15.21 1.20
N ILE A 105 -2.15 -15.19 1.98
CA ILE A 105 -1.09 -16.21 1.92
C ILE A 105 -0.94 -16.81 3.31
N GLU A 106 -1.09 -18.13 3.40
CA GLU A 106 -0.82 -18.89 4.62
C GLU A 106 0.50 -19.65 4.46
N HIS A 107 1.43 -19.45 5.37
CA HIS A 107 2.72 -20.13 5.36
C HIS A 107 3.31 -20.24 6.77
N ALA A 108 3.87 -21.40 7.11
CA ALA A 108 4.53 -21.65 8.40
C ALA A 108 3.70 -21.26 9.65
N GLY A 109 2.37 -21.45 9.60
CA GLY A 109 1.46 -21.10 10.70
C GLY A 109 1.19 -19.60 10.85
N LYS A 110 1.60 -18.77 9.88
CA LYS A 110 1.37 -17.34 9.81
C LYS A 110 0.51 -17.00 8.60
N VAL A 111 -0.09 -15.81 8.64
CA VAL A 111 -1.01 -15.36 7.60
C VAL A 111 -0.63 -13.96 7.15
N LEU A 112 -0.52 -13.77 5.84
CA LEU A 112 -0.36 -12.48 5.21
C LEU A 112 -1.65 -12.12 4.48
N TRP A 113 -2.13 -10.89 4.70
CA TRP A 113 -3.25 -10.31 3.98
C TRP A 113 -2.85 -9.06 3.22
N ASN A 114 -3.38 -8.94 2.01
CA ASN A 114 -3.36 -7.70 1.24
C ASN A 114 -4.81 -7.27 1.00
N PRO A 115 -5.24 -6.10 1.46
CA PRO A 115 -6.62 -5.63 1.34
C PRO A 115 -7.02 -5.21 -0.08
N GLY A 116 -6.09 -5.21 -1.03
CA GLY A 116 -6.29 -4.60 -2.33
C GLY A 116 -5.89 -3.13 -2.34
N ALA A 117 -6.60 -2.31 -3.10
CA ALA A 117 -6.35 -0.89 -3.20
C ALA A 117 -7.65 -0.07 -3.33
N VAL A 118 -7.67 1.09 -2.69
CA VAL A 118 -8.78 2.03 -2.80
C VAL A 118 -8.72 2.77 -4.14
N GLY A 119 -7.54 3.28 -4.52
CA GLY A 119 -7.39 4.15 -5.67
C GLY A 119 -7.12 3.46 -7.01
N VAL A 120 -6.29 2.41 -7.02
CA VAL A 120 -5.90 1.68 -8.26
C VAL A 120 -5.99 0.18 -8.02
N PRO A 121 -7.18 -0.36 -7.77
CA PRO A 121 -7.36 -1.78 -7.47
C PRO A 121 -7.09 -2.63 -8.72
N LYS A 122 -6.47 -3.79 -8.52
CA LYS A 122 -6.24 -4.77 -9.58
C LYS A 122 -7.21 -5.93 -9.43
N GLN A 123 -7.64 -6.50 -10.57
CA GLN A 123 -8.54 -7.66 -10.62
C GLN A 123 -9.88 -7.45 -9.89
N SER A 124 -10.29 -6.19 -9.73
CA SER A 124 -11.50 -5.82 -8.97
C SER A 124 -12.73 -5.58 -9.85
N GLY A 125 -12.60 -5.62 -11.19
CA GLY A 125 -13.66 -5.16 -12.10
C GLY A 125 -13.92 -3.64 -11.99
N GLY A 126 -12.95 -2.88 -11.51
CA GLY A 126 -13.05 -1.42 -11.32
C GLY A 126 -13.70 -0.99 -10.02
N LYS A 127 -13.85 -1.89 -9.04
CA LYS A 127 -14.33 -1.59 -7.69
C LYS A 127 -13.18 -1.18 -6.79
N THR A 128 -13.42 -0.25 -5.87
CA THR A 128 -12.48 0.01 -4.77
C THR A 128 -12.43 -1.15 -3.80
N GLN A 129 -11.27 -1.40 -3.20
CA GLN A 129 -11.06 -2.55 -2.33
C GLN A 129 -10.40 -2.14 -1.01
N PHE A 130 -10.89 -2.74 0.08
CA PHE A 130 -10.31 -2.65 1.41
C PHE A 130 -10.65 -3.90 2.24
N MET A 131 -10.22 -3.93 3.49
CA MET A 131 -10.45 -5.06 4.41
C MET A 131 -10.79 -4.53 5.79
N ILE A 132 -11.71 -5.20 6.46
CA ILE A 132 -12.00 -5.03 7.88
C ILE A 132 -11.44 -6.25 8.61
N LEU A 133 -10.76 -6.02 9.73
CA LEU A 133 -10.33 -7.09 10.61
C LEU A 133 -11.24 -7.16 11.83
N HIS A 134 -11.81 -8.33 12.06
CA HIS A 134 -12.61 -8.63 13.24
C HIS A 134 -11.76 -9.38 14.26
N GLN A 135 -11.75 -8.88 15.50
CA GLN A 135 -11.10 -9.59 16.60
C GLN A 135 -12.03 -10.71 17.10
N ASN A 136 -11.54 -11.94 17.07
CA ASN A 136 -12.21 -13.12 17.61
C ASN A 136 -11.31 -13.78 18.67
N GLY A 137 -11.50 -13.42 19.93
CA GLY A 137 -10.57 -13.80 20.99
C GLY A 137 -9.17 -13.21 20.74
N LYS A 138 -8.16 -14.09 20.60
CA LYS A 138 -6.79 -13.66 20.24
C LYS A 138 -6.56 -13.57 18.74
N GLU A 139 -7.42 -14.16 17.95
CA GLU A 139 -7.26 -14.31 16.51
C GLU A 139 -7.90 -13.15 15.75
N TRP A 140 -7.46 -12.98 14.49
CA TRP A 140 -8.01 -12.00 13.55
C TRP A 140 -8.69 -12.71 12.40
N GLU A 141 -9.86 -12.21 11.99
CA GLU A 141 -10.64 -12.68 10.85
C GLU A 141 -10.79 -11.56 9.83
N PRO A 142 -10.36 -11.77 8.55
CA PRO A 142 -10.44 -10.75 7.52
C PRO A 142 -11.80 -10.76 6.84
N GLU A 143 -12.39 -9.59 6.65
CA GLU A 143 -13.53 -9.37 5.77
C GLU A 143 -13.07 -8.52 4.58
N PHE A 144 -12.91 -9.14 3.40
CA PHE A 144 -12.53 -8.45 2.18
C PHE A 144 -13.74 -7.78 1.54
N ILE A 145 -13.63 -6.47 1.30
CA ILE A 145 -14.71 -5.65 0.77
C ILE A 145 -14.32 -5.09 -0.60
N SER A 146 -15.26 -5.12 -1.54
CA SER A 146 -15.18 -4.48 -2.85
C SER A 146 -16.42 -3.66 -3.09
N LEU A 147 -16.26 -2.34 -3.31
CA LEU A 147 -17.38 -1.40 -3.48
C LEU A 147 -17.35 -0.72 -4.85
N GLU A 148 -18.53 -0.53 -5.42
CA GLU A 148 -18.72 0.39 -6.53
C GLU A 148 -18.55 1.84 -6.05
N TYR A 149 -18.08 2.72 -6.93
CA TYR A 149 -17.98 4.16 -6.67
C TYR A 149 -18.28 4.98 -7.93
N GLU A 150 -18.56 6.26 -7.74
CA GLU A 150 -18.92 7.21 -8.80
C GLU A 150 -17.71 7.57 -9.67
N LYS A 151 -17.52 6.83 -10.76
CA LYS A 151 -16.35 6.99 -11.66
C LYS A 151 -16.42 8.27 -12.48
N GLU A 152 -17.62 8.72 -12.83
CA GLU A 152 -17.83 9.91 -13.66
C GLU A 152 -17.29 11.18 -13.01
N GLN A 153 -17.44 11.32 -11.69
CA GLN A 153 -16.90 12.46 -10.97
C GLN A 153 -15.37 12.46 -11.01
N ILE A 154 -14.72 11.32 -10.81
CA ILE A 154 -13.27 11.18 -10.85
C ILE A 154 -12.74 11.50 -12.25
N LEU A 155 -13.39 10.99 -13.29
CA LEU A 155 -13.02 11.31 -14.68
C LEU A 155 -13.13 12.81 -14.97
N LYS A 156 -14.17 13.47 -14.48
CA LYS A 156 -14.31 14.93 -14.59
C LYS A 156 -13.15 15.67 -13.91
N GLU A 157 -12.78 15.27 -12.70
CA GLU A 157 -11.64 15.85 -11.97
C GLU A 157 -10.32 15.62 -12.71
N PHE A 158 -10.11 14.46 -13.31
CA PHE A 158 -8.95 14.19 -14.18
C PHE A 158 -8.90 15.13 -15.38
N HIS A 159 -10.01 15.39 -16.05
CA HIS A 159 -10.10 16.36 -17.15
C HIS A 159 -9.78 17.78 -16.66
N GLU A 160 -10.37 18.22 -15.55
CA GLU A 160 -10.19 19.56 -14.99
C GLU A 160 -8.73 19.82 -14.54
N THR A 161 -8.04 18.78 -14.06
CA THR A 161 -6.64 18.90 -13.63
C THR A 161 -5.63 18.69 -14.77
N GLY A 162 -6.08 18.32 -15.96
CA GLY A 162 -5.21 18.03 -17.11
C GLY A 162 -4.36 16.78 -16.96
N LEU A 163 -4.62 15.93 -15.96
CA LEU A 163 -3.85 14.69 -15.69
C LEU A 163 -3.95 13.66 -16.81
N GLU A 164 -4.97 13.73 -17.66
CA GLU A 164 -5.10 12.85 -18.82
C GLU A 164 -4.02 13.08 -19.89
N GLN A 165 -3.40 14.27 -19.89
CA GLN A 165 -2.40 14.66 -20.89
C GLN A 165 -0.97 14.50 -20.37
N MET A 166 -0.80 14.11 -19.11
CA MET A 166 0.47 13.91 -18.43
C MET A 166 0.86 12.43 -18.39
#